data_e4a5c391fcc93a34a59eef955d629868
#
_entry.id   e4a5c391fcc93a34a59eef955d629868
#
_cell.length_a   1.000
_cell.length_b   1.000
_cell.length_c   1.000
_cell.angle_alpha   90.00
_cell.angle_beta   90.00
_cell.angle_gamma   90.00
#
_symmetry.space_group_name_H-M   'P 1'
#
loop_
_entity.id
_entity.type
_entity.pdbx_description
1 polymer ?
#
loop_
_entity_poly.entity_id
_entity_poly.type
_entity_poly.pdbx_seq_one_letter_code
_entity_poly.pdbx_strand_id
1 'polypeptide(L)'
;MTKVQLANTKLHPDEVLELLPQQEPFRFVDEILEVDENHIVARYRFRPDADFYRGHFPGDPITPGVILLESLAQVGVVAMGIYIYALEFGREEVTRRVAFFTDANIDFSGVVKPGEQVTISAQKIF
;
A
#
# COMPACT_ATOMS: atom_id res chain seq x y z
N MET A 1 18.96 -22.57 3.71
CA MET A 1 17.50 -22.64 3.96
C MET A 1 16.90 -23.73 3.09
N THR A 2 16.06 -24.58 3.66
CA THR A 2 15.36 -25.64 2.92
C THR A 2 14.15 -25.06 2.18
N LYS A 3 13.60 -25.84 1.21
CA LYS A 3 12.38 -25.43 0.50
C LYS A 3 11.20 -25.19 1.44
N VAL A 4 11.09 -25.96 2.52
CA VAL A 4 10.02 -25.82 3.51
C VAL A 4 10.17 -24.49 4.25
N GLN A 5 11.39 -24.11 4.62
CA GLN A 5 11.64 -22.83 5.29
C GLN A 5 11.35 -21.65 4.36
N LEU A 6 11.71 -21.74 3.08
CA LEU A 6 11.39 -20.70 2.08
C LEU A 6 9.87 -20.54 1.93
N ALA A 7 9.13 -21.63 1.84
CA ALA A 7 7.68 -21.59 1.71
C ALA A 7 7.04 -20.91 2.92
N ASN A 8 7.61 -21.14 4.15
CA ASN A 8 7.09 -20.54 5.37
C ASN A 8 7.40 -19.04 5.50
N THR A 9 8.42 -18.55 4.79
CA THR A 9 8.78 -17.12 4.82
C THR A 9 8.09 -16.32 3.71
N LYS A 10 7.64 -17.00 2.66
CA LYS A 10 6.97 -16.36 1.53
C LYS A 10 5.51 -16.11 1.86
N LEU A 11 5.16 -14.83 1.98
CA LEU A 11 3.80 -14.42 2.29
C LEU A 11 2.91 -14.45 1.06
N HIS A 12 1.66 -14.88 1.24
CA HIS A 12 0.62 -14.72 0.25
C HIS A 12 0.17 -13.25 0.20
N PRO A 13 -0.30 -12.73 -0.95
CA PRO A 13 -0.81 -11.35 -1.02
C PRO A 13 -1.82 -10.98 0.07
N ASP A 14 -2.74 -11.89 0.40
CA ASP A 14 -3.74 -11.64 1.45
C ASP A 14 -3.09 -11.46 2.82
N GLU A 15 -2.01 -12.21 3.10
CA GLU A 15 -1.27 -12.09 4.35
C GLU A 15 -0.54 -10.74 4.44
N VAL A 16 0.00 -10.27 3.32
CA VAL A 16 0.65 -8.95 3.26
C VAL A 16 -0.35 -7.86 3.59
N LEU A 17 -1.55 -7.94 3.02
CA LEU A 17 -2.61 -6.97 3.29
C LEU A 17 -2.98 -6.95 4.77
N GLU A 18 -3.13 -8.12 5.39
CA GLU A 18 -3.47 -8.24 6.81
C GLU A 18 -2.40 -7.63 7.71
N LEU A 19 -1.14 -7.70 7.30
CA LEU A 19 -0.01 -7.21 8.09
C LEU A 19 0.22 -5.71 7.98
N LEU A 20 -0.49 -5.01 7.09
CA LEU A 20 -0.38 -3.56 7.01
C LEU A 20 -0.75 -2.92 8.36
N PRO A 21 0.14 -2.08 8.93
CA PRO A 21 -0.17 -1.41 10.21
C PRO A 21 -1.28 -0.38 10.08
N GLN A 22 -1.44 0.25 8.92
CA GLN A 22 -2.51 1.21 8.69
C GLN A 22 -3.85 0.48 8.66
N GLN A 23 -4.80 0.98 9.44
CA GLN A 23 -6.16 0.44 9.53
C GLN A 23 -7.16 1.49 9.09
N GLU A 24 -8.41 1.08 8.80
CA GLU A 24 -9.47 2.04 8.55
C GLU A 24 -9.57 3.04 9.74
N PRO A 25 -9.75 4.35 9.50
CA PRO A 25 -10.04 4.97 8.19
C PRO A 25 -8.81 5.43 7.42
N PHE A 26 -7.61 5.01 7.78
CA PHE A 26 -6.37 5.43 7.13
C PHE A 26 -5.69 4.31 6.32
N ARG A 27 -6.43 3.28 5.96
CA ARG A 27 -5.95 2.23 5.05
C ARG A 27 -6.48 2.52 3.64
N PHE A 28 -5.57 2.71 2.70
CA PHE A 28 -5.91 3.07 1.31
C PHE A 28 -5.45 1.99 0.33
N VAL A 29 -5.66 0.73 0.70
CA VAL A 29 -5.41 -0.45 -0.12
C VAL A 29 -6.53 -1.44 0.15
N ASP A 30 -7.25 -1.88 -0.89
CA ASP A 30 -8.31 -2.88 -0.74
C ASP A 30 -7.79 -4.29 -0.98
N GLU A 31 -6.90 -4.45 -1.96
CA GLU A 31 -6.44 -5.77 -2.36
C GLU A 31 -5.03 -5.68 -2.93
N ILE A 32 -4.22 -6.66 -2.58
CA ILE A 32 -2.92 -6.86 -3.22
C ILE A 32 -3.11 -7.96 -4.25
N LEU A 33 -2.97 -7.61 -5.52
CA LEU A 33 -3.24 -8.51 -6.62
C LEU A 33 -2.06 -9.45 -6.88
N GLU A 34 -0.85 -8.92 -6.82
CA GLU A 34 0.37 -9.70 -6.96
C GLU A 34 1.53 -9.01 -6.26
N VAL A 35 2.47 -9.80 -5.75
CA VAL A 35 3.68 -9.29 -5.11
C VAL A 35 4.79 -10.32 -5.23
N ASP A 36 5.99 -9.83 -5.52
CA ASP A 36 7.23 -10.59 -5.42
C ASP A 36 8.35 -9.66 -4.95
N GLU A 37 9.60 -10.10 -4.98
CA GLU A 37 10.72 -9.29 -4.50
C GLU A 37 11.07 -8.13 -5.44
N ASN A 38 10.44 -8.02 -6.62
CA ASN A 38 10.75 -6.99 -7.61
C ASN A 38 9.61 -6.01 -7.83
N HIS A 39 8.36 -6.44 -7.63
CA HIS A 39 7.21 -5.58 -7.92
C HIS A 39 6.00 -5.94 -7.06
N ILE A 40 5.05 -5.02 -7.01
CA ILE A 40 3.76 -5.20 -6.35
C ILE A 40 2.69 -4.49 -7.17
N VAL A 41 1.51 -5.12 -7.25
CA VAL A 41 0.32 -4.51 -7.86
C VAL A 41 -0.83 -4.65 -6.87
N ALA A 42 -1.53 -3.54 -6.67
CA ALA A 42 -2.64 -3.47 -5.73
C ALA A 42 -3.74 -2.58 -6.29
N ARG A 43 -4.88 -2.58 -5.65
CA ARG A 43 -5.98 -1.68 -6.02
C ARG A 43 -6.67 -1.12 -4.79
N TYR A 44 -7.28 0.05 -4.96
CA TYR A 44 -8.07 0.70 -3.95
C TYR A 44 -9.21 1.49 -4.60
N ARG A 45 -10.41 1.38 -4.04
CA ARG A 45 -11.55 2.21 -4.43
C ARG A 45 -11.73 3.29 -3.38
N PHE A 46 -11.59 4.55 -3.79
CA PHE A 46 -11.76 5.67 -2.87
C PHE A 46 -13.21 5.77 -2.42
N ARG A 47 -13.42 5.75 -1.10
CA ARG A 47 -14.76 5.77 -0.51
C ARG A 47 -15.41 7.12 -0.74
N PRO A 48 -16.58 7.18 -1.40
CA PRO A 48 -17.21 8.48 -1.69
C PRO A 48 -17.64 9.24 -0.43
N ASP A 49 -17.83 8.54 0.68
CA ASP A 49 -18.20 9.12 1.97
C ASP A 49 -17.01 9.45 2.87
N ALA A 50 -15.79 9.35 2.36
CA ALA A 50 -14.61 9.70 3.13
C ALA A 50 -14.67 11.17 3.56
N ASP A 51 -14.33 11.41 4.82
CA ASP A 51 -14.54 12.70 5.47
C ASP A 51 -13.78 13.86 4.82
N PHE A 52 -12.59 13.58 4.27
CA PHE A 52 -11.77 14.63 3.66
C PHE A 52 -12.40 15.25 2.42
N TYR A 53 -13.35 14.57 1.75
CA TYR A 53 -14.01 15.14 0.57
C TYR A 53 -14.92 16.32 0.90
N ARG A 54 -15.39 16.42 2.15
CA ARG A 54 -16.23 17.55 2.56
C ARG A 54 -15.45 18.87 2.57
N GLY A 55 -14.16 18.79 2.79
CA GLY A 55 -13.29 19.95 2.84
C GLY A 55 -12.43 20.15 1.59
N HIS A 56 -12.35 19.13 0.72
CA HIS A 56 -11.43 19.14 -0.42
C HIS A 56 -12.13 18.71 -1.71
N PHE A 57 -13.04 19.47 -2.29
CA PHE A 57 -13.51 20.79 -1.87
C PHE A 57 -15.03 20.79 -1.75
N PRO A 58 -15.63 21.68 -0.94
CA PRO A 58 -17.08 21.76 -0.82
C PRO A 58 -17.78 21.90 -2.17
N GLY A 59 -18.70 20.98 -2.48
CA GLY A 59 -19.43 21.00 -3.75
C GLY A 59 -18.67 20.49 -4.96
N ASP A 60 -17.35 20.24 -4.84
CA ASP A 60 -16.52 19.73 -5.94
C ASP A 60 -15.39 18.86 -5.37
N PRO A 61 -15.73 17.68 -4.84
CA PRO A 61 -14.74 16.83 -4.17
C PRO A 61 -13.79 16.16 -5.16
N ILE A 62 -12.51 16.24 -4.84
CA ILE A 62 -11.45 15.48 -5.50
C ILE A 62 -10.56 14.87 -4.43
N THR A 63 -9.91 13.78 -4.76
CA THR A 63 -9.02 13.12 -3.81
C THR A 63 -7.77 13.98 -3.59
N PRO A 64 -7.45 14.34 -2.31
CA PRO A 64 -6.24 15.10 -2.03
C PRO A 64 -4.99 14.37 -2.50
N GLY A 65 -4.05 15.12 -3.11
CA GLY A 65 -2.80 14.54 -3.59
C GLY A 65 -2.01 13.84 -2.49
N VAL A 66 -2.06 14.35 -1.26
CA VAL A 66 -1.37 13.73 -0.12
C VAL A 66 -1.97 12.36 0.23
N ILE A 67 -3.25 12.14 -0.02
CA ILE A 67 -3.89 10.83 0.19
C ILE A 67 -3.50 9.86 -0.92
N LEU A 68 -3.39 10.34 -2.17
CA LEU A 68 -2.87 9.52 -3.26
C LEU A 68 -1.44 9.09 -2.98
N LEU A 69 -0.60 10.01 -2.49
CA LEU A 69 0.77 9.68 -2.09
C LEU A 69 0.78 8.63 -0.97
N GLU A 70 -0.08 8.78 0.02
CA GLU A 70 -0.16 7.81 1.12
C GLU A 70 -0.56 6.42 0.61
N SER A 71 -1.54 6.33 -0.29
CA SER A 71 -1.95 5.06 -0.89
C SER A 71 -0.79 4.40 -1.65
N LEU A 72 -0.06 5.19 -2.47
CA LEU A 72 1.13 4.70 -3.18
C LEU A 72 2.18 4.17 -2.22
N ALA A 73 2.38 4.85 -1.10
CA ALA A 73 3.35 4.45 -0.10
C ALA A 73 2.95 3.21 0.67
N GLN A 74 1.67 3.07 0.99
CA GLN A 74 1.18 1.86 1.67
C GLN A 74 1.41 0.63 0.79
N VAL A 75 1.34 0.77 -0.52
CA VAL A 75 1.60 -0.32 -1.45
C VAL A 75 3.11 -0.49 -1.70
N GLY A 76 3.77 0.56 -2.18
CA GLY A 76 5.14 0.46 -2.68
C GLY A 76 6.21 0.42 -1.60
N VAL A 77 5.95 1.02 -0.45
CA VAL A 77 6.91 1.05 0.66
C VAL A 77 6.52 0.05 1.73
N VAL A 78 5.30 0.16 2.27
CA VAL A 78 4.91 -0.66 3.43
C VAL A 78 4.61 -2.10 3.03
N ALA A 79 3.68 -2.32 2.11
CA ALA A 79 3.28 -3.68 1.73
C ALA A 79 4.43 -4.45 1.08
N MET A 80 5.10 -3.84 0.11
CA MET A 80 6.25 -4.48 -0.53
C MET A 80 7.39 -4.72 0.46
N GLY A 81 7.60 -3.77 1.37
CA GLY A 81 8.59 -3.91 2.44
C GLY A 81 8.28 -5.06 3.37
N ILE A 82 7.01 -5.26 3.72
CA ILE A 82 6.55 -6.39 4.53
C ILE A 82 6.89 -7.72 3.83
N TYR A 83 6.56 -7.81 2.55
CA TYR A 83 6.84 -9.02 1.77
C TYR A 83 8.33 -9.35 1.73
N ILE A 84 9.15 -8.37 1.38
CA ILE A 84 10.61 -8.53 1.27
C ILE A 84 11.23 -8.85 2.63
N TYR A 85 10.81 -8.14 3.68
CA TYR A 85 11.32 -8.36 5.03
C TYR A 85 10.99 -9.76 5.53
N ALA A 86 9.77 -10.24 5.27
CA ALA A 86 9.36 -11.58 5.66
C ALA A 86 10.18 -12.65 4.93
N LEU A 87 10.48 -12.45 3.64
CA LEU A 87 11.33 -13.37 2.89
C LEU A 87 12.71 -13.49 3.52
N GLU A 88 13.26 -12.38 3.97
CA GLU A 88 14.65 -12.31 4.45
C GLU A 88 14.77 -12.72 5.92
N PHE A 89 13.84 -12.31 6.77
CA PHE A 89 13.94 -12.47 8.22
C PHE A 89 12.83 -13.32 8.86
N GLY A 90 11.84 -13.73 8.07
CA GLY A 90 10.70 -14.50 8.56
C GLY A 90 9.50 -13.60 8.92
N ARG A 91 8.31 -14.19 8.79
CA ARG A 91 7.06 -13.45 9.00
C ARG A 91 6.87 -12.93 10.42
N GLU A 92 7.48 -13.57 11.41
CA GLU A 92 7.36 -13.17 12.80
C GLU A 92 8.06 -11.85 13.10
N GLU A 93 9.11 -11.52 12.34
CA GLU A 93 9.86 -10.29 12.54
C GLU A 93 9.18 -9.05 11.96
N VAL A 94 8.23 -9.24 11.05
CA VAL A 94 7.52 -8.14 10.38
C VAL A 94 6.79 -7.25 11.39
N THR A 95 6.14 -7.84 12.39
CA THR A 95 5.33 -7.11 13.36
C THR A 95 6.15 -6.21 14.29
N ARG A 96 7.47 -6.36 14.28
CA ARG A 96 8.38 -5.56 15.12
C ARG A 96 8.89 -4.32 14.43
N ARG A 97 8.49 -4.07 13.17
CA ARG A 97 9.01 -2.98 12.37
C ARG A 97 7.91 -2.01 11.96
N VAL A 98 8.30 -0.74 11.89
CA VAL A 98 7.43 0.34 11.42
C VAL A 98 8.19 1.13 10.39
N ALA A 99 7.54 1.46 9.26
CA ALA A 99 8.13 2.25 8.20
C ALA A 99 7.58 3.68 8.23
N PHE A 100 8.47 4.65 8.08
CA PHE A 100 8.13 6.07 8.00
C PHE A 100 8.70 6.67 6.72
N PHE A 101 8.03 7.68 6.20
CA PHE A 101 8.58 8.49 5.13
C PHE A 101 9.69 9.38 5.66
N THR A 102 10.78 9.45 4.90
CA THR A 102 11.82 10.45 5.10
C THR A 102 11.92 11.41 3.91
N ASP A 103 11.45 10.97 2.74
CA ASP A 103 11.54 11.74 1.51
C ASP A 103 10.55 11.20 0.50
N ALA A 104 10.01 12.08 -0.36
CA ALA A 104 9.12 11.68 -1.44
C ALA A 104 9.18 12.72 -2.56
N ASN A 105 9.09 12.23 -3.81
CA ASN A 105 8.98 13.06 -5.00
C ASN A 105 7.87 12.48 -5.86
N ILE A 106 6.87 13.31 -6.21
CA ILE A 106 5.68 12.85 -6.91
C ILE A 106 5.19 13.89 -7.91
N ASP A 107 4.75 13.42 -9.08
CA ASP A 107 4.11 14.24 -10.10
C ASP A 107 2.65 13.81 -10.25
N PHE A 108 1.75 14.79 -10.29
CA PHE A 108 0.32 14.54 -10.49
C PHE A 108 -0.07 14.96 -11.90
N SER A 109 -0.62 14.04 -12.69
CA SER A 109 -1.04 14.31 -14.07
C SER A 109 -2.55 14.20 -14.26
N GLY A 110 -3.31 13.96 -13.20
CA GLY A 110 -4.75 13.84 -13.26
C GLY A 110 -5.36 13.91 -11.88
N VAL A 111 -6.67 13.73 -11.82
CA VAL A 111 -7.43 13.74 -10.56
C VAL A 111 -8.12 12.40 -10.36
N VAL A 112 -8.33 12.03 -9.10
CA VAL A 112 -9.13 10.87 -8.72
C VAL A 112 -10.35 11.38 -7.98
N LYS A 113 -11.53 10.99 -8.47
CA LYS A 113 -12.80 11.42 -7.92
C LYS A 113 -13.31 10.43 -6.87
N PRO A 114 -14.20 10.89 -5.96
CA PRO A 114 -14.82 9.97 -4.99
C PRO A 114 -15.46 8.77 -5.69
N GLY A 115 -15.23 7.58 -5.16
CA GLY A 115 -15.78 6.35 -5.71
C GLY A 115 -14.98 5.69 -6.81
N GLU A 116 -13.99 6.37 -7.37
CA GLU A 116 -13.14 5.78 -8.40
C GLU A 116 -12.17 4.76 -7.82
N GLN A 117 -11.90 3.72 -8.59
CA GLN A 117 -10.91 2.71 -8.24
C GLN A 117 -9.59 3.01 -8.95
N VAL A 118 -8.49 2.89 -8.22
CA VAL A 118 -7.15 3.02 -8.79
C VAL A 118 -6.41 1.69 -8.72
N THR A 119 -5.57 1.43 -9.71
CA THR A 119 -4.60 0.35 -9.67
C THR A 119 -3.25 0.96 -9.38
N ILE A 120 -2.56 0.41 -8.39
CA ILE A 120 -1.28 0.90 -7.94
C ILE A 120 -0.23 -0.15 -8.25
N SER A 121 0.81 0.23 -8.98
CA SER A 121 1.93 -0.66 -9.22
C SER A 121 3.22 0.01 -8.78
N ALA A 122 4.10 -0.78 -8.19
CA ALA A 122 5.40 -0.31 -7.75
C ALA A 122 6.46 -1.33 -8.11
N GLN A 123 7.64 -0.84 -8.38
CA GLN A 123 8.78 -1.66 -8.78
C GLN A 123 9.98 -1.31 -7.94
N LYS A 124 10.69 -2.33 -7.47
CA LYS A 124 11.91 -2.16 -6.74
C LYS A 124 13.03 -1.71 -7.69
N ILE A 125 13.72 -0.63 -7.33
CA ILE A 125 14.80 -0.10 -8.15
C ILE A 125 16.15 -0.66 -7.70
N PHE A 126 16.28 -0.94 -6.40
CA PHE A 126 17.55 -1.46 -5.85
C PHE A 126 17.34 -2.34 -4.63
#